data_be4dfae623c95538adac51525024092f
#
_entry.id   be4dfae623c95538adac51525024092f
#
_cell.length_a   1.000
_cell.length_b   1.000
_cell.length_c   1.000
_cell.angle_alpha   90.00
_cell.angle_beta   90.00
_cell.angle_gamma   90.00
#
_symmetry.space_group_name_H-M   'P 1'
#
loop_
_entity.id
_entity.type
_entity.pdbx_description
1 polymer ?
#
loop_
_entity_poly.entity_id
_entity_poly.type
_entity_poly.pdbx_seq_one_letter_code
_entity_poly.pdbx_strand_id
1 'polypeptide(L)'
;MNRYPLWKYVLILFVLCMGVLYTVPNFFGESPAVQISSAKATLKVGPETVSRARAALEKSGVQAEAIFFENLGNNGTVRARFTTTDMQFKAKTALEQGLNSDPADPSYMVAFNLLPNTPGWLQSLHALPMYLGLDLRGGVHFLMQVDSRAVLAKRMQGMQTSVRALLVEKRVRFSGLTRDGDAVDIRFRDEATLNAARDVLSAQMPELSLAVMPDAEGQRLRTTLNPQALKKTLEDAVQQNISTLSKRVNELGVAEPVIQRQGADRIVVQLPGVQDVSRAKDIIGRTATLEVRMVDESISRGTEESAAVPLGSELFKSGKATPVILYKDPVITGDYISNAGASFDQNQQPA
;
A
#
# COMPACT_ATOMS: atom_id res chain seq x y z
N MET A 1 60.89 -12.33 19.67
CA MET A 1 59.96 -11.20 19.35
C MET A 1 59.43 -11.40 17.94
N ASN A 2 58.11 -11.57 17.83
CA ASN A 2 57.47 -11.83 16.55
C ASN A 2 57.48 -10.51 15.73
N ARG A 3 58.41 -10.35 14.75
CA ARG A 3 58.51 -9.19 13.85
C ARG A 3 57.69 -9.51 12.63
N TYR A 4 56.49 -8.93 12.57
CA TYR A 4 55.69 -9.02 11.35
C TYR A 4 56.32 -8.16 10.24
N PRO A 5 56.23 -8.54 8.96
CA PRO A 5 56.68 -7.75 7.84
C PRO A 5 55.92 -6.41 7.76
N LEU A 6 56.59 -5.34 7.35
CA LEU A 6 56.08 -3.96 7.34
C LEU A 6 54.72 -3.81 6.63
N TRP A 7 54.52 -4.56 5.57
CA TRP A 7 53.22 -4.50 4.83
C TRP A 7 52.00 -4.86 5.69
N LYS A 8 52.17 -5.73 6.69
CA LYS A 8 51.06 -6.06 7.62
C LYS A 8 50.68 -4.90 8.53
N TYR A 9 51.68 -4.12 8.97
CA TYR A 9 51.44 -2.90 9.76
C TYR A 9 50.75 -1.84 8.94
N VAL A 10 51.20 -1.65 7.66
CA VAL A 10 50.54 -0.72 6.73
C VAL A 10 49.10 -1.13 6.46
N LEU A 11 48.85 -2.41 6.25
CA LEU A 11 47.49 -2.93 6.06
C LEU A 11 46.58 -2.71 7.30
N ILE A 12 47.08 -3.00 8.49
CA ILE A 12 46.37 -2.75 9.73
C ILE A 12 46.07 -1.26 9.90
N LEU A 13 47.04 -0.42 9.67
CA LEU A 13 46.88 1.05 9.73
C LEU A 13 45.81 1.53 8.73
N PHE A 14 45.86 1.03 7.48
CA PHE A 14 44.89 1.36 6.45
C PHE A 14 43.47 0.96 6.87
N VAL A 15 43.28 -0.26 7.37
CA VAL A 15 41.96 -0.75 7.86
C VAL A 15 41.45 0.10 9.04
N LEU A 16 42.38 0.46 9.97
CA LEU A 16 42.04 1.35 11.08
C LEU A 16 41.59 2.74 10.61
N CYS A 17 42.37 3.35 9.67
CA CYS A 17 41.98 4.65 9.11
C CYS A 17 40.65 4.60 8.38
N MET A 18 40.38 3.55 7.63
CA MET A 18 39.07 3.34 6.98
C MET A 18 37.97 3.17 8.03
N GLY A 19 38.20 2.37 9.07
CA GLY A 19 37.23 2.21 10.16
C GLY A 19 36.90 3.54 10.85
N VAL A 20 37.90 4.33 11.17
CA VAL A 20 37.71 5.68 11.74
C VAL A 20 36.92 6.56 10.77
N LEU A 21 37.33 6.62 9.49
CA LEU A 21 36.64 7.43 8.48
C LEU A 21 35.16 7.14 8.38
N TYR A 22 34.77 5.86 8.36
CA TYR A 22 33.35 5.45 8.29
C TYR A 22 32.62 5.55 9.64
N THR A 23 33.33 5.75 10.75
CA THR A 23 32.73 5.97 12.08
C THR A 23 32.48 7.47 12.34
N VAL A 24 33.28 8.36 11.78
CA VAL A 24 33.21 9.82 11.97
C VAL A 24 31.79 10.39 11.70
N PRO A 25 31.02 9.97 10.69
CA PRO A 25 29.68 10.48 10.46
C PRO A 25 28.74 10.41 11.66
N ASN A 26 28.90 9.42 12.53
CA ASN A 26 28.04 9.25 13.71
C ASN A 26 28.23 10.34 14.79
N PHE A 27 29.30 11.12 14.74
CA PHE A 27 29.57 12.19 15.69
C PHE A 27 28.94 13.53 15.33
N PHE A 28 28.42 13.72 14.09
CA PHE A 28 27.87 14.99 13.66
C PHE A 28 26.43 15.24 14.12
N GLY A 29 25.74 14.22 14.62
CA GLY A 29 24.35 14.34 15.06
C GLY A 29 23.37 14.61 13.93
N GLU A 30 22.13 14.96 14.31
CA GLU A 30 21.03 15.22 13.39
C GLU A 30 20.39 16.58 13.69
N SER A 31 19.92 17.29 12.67
CA SER A 31 19.16 18.52 12.78
C SER A 31 17.67 18.31 12.48
N PRO A 32 16.78 19.03 13.16
CA PRO A 32 15.36 19.03 12.86
C PRO A 32 15.12 19.48 11.42
N ALA A 33 14.29 18.76 10.70
CA ALA A 33 13.96 19.07 9.32
C ALA A 33 12.49 18.78 9.01
N VAL A 34 12.01 19.39 7.94
CA VAL A 34 10.69 19.11 7.38
C VAL A 34 10.86 18.60 5.97
N GLN A 35 10.17 17.50 5.66
CA GLN A 35 10.13 16.91 4.35
C GLN A 35 8.78 17.19 3.70
N ILE A 36 8.83 17.63 2.45
CA ILE A 36 7.67 17.89 1.61
C ILE A 36 7.66 16.83 0.51
N SER A 37 6.59 16.06 0.45
CA SER A 37 6.36 15.04 -0.58
C SER A 37 5.01 15.28 -1.26
N SER A 38 4.78 14.66 -2.40
CA SER A 38 3.48 14.73 -3.04
C SER A 38 2.45 13.91 -2.27
N ALA A 39 1.26 14.47 -2.06
CA ALA A 39 0.12 13.73 -1.54
C ALA A 39 -0.70 13.05 -2.65
N LYS A 40 -0.48 13.43 -3.92
CA LYS A 40 -1.21 12.93 -5.09
C LYS A 40 -0.24 12.28 -6.07
N ALA A 41 -0.60 11.12 -6.60
CA ALA A 41 0.21 10.42 -7.60
C ALA A 41 0.41 11.23 -8.90
N THR A 42 -0.51 12.14 -9.19
CA THR A 42 -0.49 13.03 -10.38
C THR A 42 0.44 14.22 -10.24
N LEU A 43 0.86 14.56 -9.02
CA LEU A 43 1.68 15.73 -8.74
C LEU A 43 3.12 15.29 -8.48
N LYS A 44 4.06 15.78 -9.28
CA LYS A 44 5.49 15.57 -9.04
C LYS A 44 6.05 16.73 -8.25
N VAL A 45 6.82 16.42 -7.22
CA VAL A 45 7.60 17.43 -6.50
C VAL A 45 8.85 17.71 -7.33
N GLY A 46 9.06 18.97 -7.68
CA GLY A 46 10.17 19.41 -8.49
C GLY A 46 10.94 20.57 -7.86
N PRO A 47 11.97 21.09 -8.54
CA PRO A 47 12.74 22.25 -8.07
C PRO A 47 11.89 23.50 -7.84
N GLU A 48 10.78 23.66 -8.58
CA GLU A 48 9.81 24.75 -8.40
C GLU A 48 9.12 24.71 -7.03
N THR A 49 8.99 23.51 -6.44
CA THR A 49 8.44 23.35 -5.09
C THR A 49 9.37 23.95 -4.02
N VAL A 50 10.69 23.98 -4.27
CA VAL A 50 11.67 24.64 -3.38
C VAL A 50 11.39 26.14 -3.30
N SER A 51 11.12 26.80 -4.43
CA SER A 51 10.81 28.23 -4.48
C SER A 51 9.50 28.54 -3.75
N ARG A 52 8.48 27.71 -3.94
CA ARG A 52 7.19 27.84 -3.25
C ARG A 52 7.32 27.61 -1.75
N ALA A 53 8.09 26.59 -1.33
CA ALA A 53 8.35 26.32 0.07
C ALA A 53 9.11 27.47 0.74
N ARG A 54 10.11 28.05 0.05
CA ARG A 54 10.85 29.20 0.53
C ARG A 54 9.94 30.42 0.72
N ALA A 55 9.12 30.73 -0.26
CA ALA A 55 8.17 31.85 -0.16
C ALA A 55 7.15 31.67 1.00
N ALA A 56 6.67 30.44 1.21
CA ALA A 56 5.77 30.11 2.32
C ALA A 56 6.43 30.31 3.69
N LEU A 57 7.69 29.90 3.84
CA LEU A 57 8.48 30.09 5.06
C LEU A 57 8.81 31.57 5.32
N GLU A 58 9.22 32.31 4.30
CA GLU A 58 9.50 33.75 4.40
C GLU A 58 8.26 34.53 4.82
N LYS A 59 7.09 34.22 4.25
CA LYS A 59 5.81 34.84 4.60
C LYS A 59 5.43 34.64 6.06
N SER A 60 5.83 33.51 6.66
CA SER A 60 5.57 33.18 8.06
C SER A 60 6.71 33.57 9.01
N GLY A 61 7.77 34.22 8.49
CA GLY A 61 8.91 34.66 9.30
C GLY A 61 9.80 33.53 9.83
N VAL A 62 9.70 32.33 9.24
CA VAL A 62 10.50 31.16 9.62
C VAL A 62 11.69 31.03 8.69
N GLN A 63 12.92 31.12 9.24
CA GLN A 63 14.15 30.95 8.48
C GLN A 63 14.58 29.49 8.50
N ALA A 64 14.73 28.90 7.32
CA ALA A 64 15.36 27.60 7.15
C ALA A 64 16.87 27.77 6.98
N GLU A 65 17.67 26.89 7.59
CA GLU A 65 19.11 26.83 7.40
C GLU A 65 19.48 26.44 5.96
N ALA A 66 18.78 25.46 5.44
CA ALA A 66 18.93 25.00 4.06
C ALA A 66 17.61 24.41 3.55
N ILE A 67 17.33 24.66 2.27
CA ILE A 67 16.20 24.04 1.55
C ILE A 67 16.77 23.44 0.27
N PHE A 68 16.57 22.15 0.07
CA PHE A 68 17.09 21.45 -1.11
C PHE A 68 16.11 20.41 -1.62
N PHE A 69 16.23 20.15 -2.92
CA PHE A 69 15.47 19.11 -3.60
C PHE A 69 16.30 17.83 -3.66
N GLU A 70 15.69 16.73 -3.35
CA GLU A 70 16.28 15.39 -3.45
C GLU A 70 15.42 14.49 -4.32
N ASN A 71 16.03 13.85 -5.28
CA ASN A 71 15.34 12.91 -6.15
C ASN A 71 15.45 11.48 -5.59
N LEU A 72 14.41 11.04 -4.90
CA LEU A 72 14.31 9.67 -4.38
C LEU A 72 13.43 8.82 -5.32
N GLY A 73 14.04 8.22 -6.31
CA GLY A 73 13.34 7.35 -7.27
C GLY A 73 12.36 8.12 -8.17
N ASN A 74 11.10 7.66 -8.25
CA ASN A 74 10.09 8.25 -9.14
C ASN A 74 9.45 9.55 -8.61
N ASN A 75 9.56 9.82 -7.31
CA ASN A 75 8.97 11.00 -6.67
C ASN A 75 10.07 11.84 -6.01
N GLY A 76 10.24 13.09 -6.46
CA GLY A 76 11.11 14.05 -5.80
C GLY A 76 10.59 14.42 -4.41
N THR A 77 11.49 14.85 -3.53
CA THR A 77 11.15 15.40 -2.21
C THR A 77 11.90 16.70 -1.99
N VAL A 78 11.27 17.66 -1.30
CA VAL A 78 11.93 18.87 -0.83
C VAL A 78 12.15 18.73 0.67
N ARG A 79 13.37 18.98 1.13
CA ARG A 79 13.74 18.95 2.54
C ARG A 79 14.20 20.33 2.98
N ALA A 80 13.68 20.79 4.11
CA ALA A 80 14.08 22.04 4.76
C ALA A 80 14.65 21.74 6.14
N ARG A 81 15.87 22.20 6.40
CA ARG A 81 16.58 22.02 7.68
C ARG A 81 16.39 23.23 8.58
N PHE A 82 16.28 23.00 9.88
CA PHE A 82 16.09 24.01 10.90
C PHE A 82 17.06 23.80 12.06
N THR A 83 17.36 24.87 12.78
CA THR A 83 18.26 24.84 13.95
C THR A 83 17.57 24.33 15.22
N THR A 84 16.26 24.51 15.33
CA THR A 84 15.49 24.13 16.53
C THR A 84 14.20 23.39 16.16
N THR A 85 13.73 22.55 17.09
CA THR A 85 12.44 21.85 16.96
C THR A 85 11.26 22.81 16.93
N ASP A 86 11.32 23.96 17.65
CA ASP A 86 10.25 24.96 17.61
C ASP A 86 10.10 25.60 16.22
N MET A 87 11.24 25.87 15.55
CA MET A 87 11.21 26.33 14.15
C MET A 87 10.66 25.27 13.22
N GLN A 88 10.98 24.01 13.45
CA GLN A 88 10.45 22.88 12.69
C GLN A 88 8.92 22.80 12.80
N PHE A 89 8.34 22.96 14.00
CA PHE A 89 6.89 22.97 14.21
C PHE A 89 6.21 24.13 13.48
N LYS A 90 6.74 25.34 13.63
CA LYS A 90 6.24 26.55 12.94
C LYS A 90 6.33 26.39 11.42
N ALA A 91 7.46 25.87 10.95
CA ALA A 91 7.68 25.62 9.53
C ALA A 91 6.68 24.61 8.94
N LYS A 92 6.38 23.53 9.65
CA LYS A 92 5.38 22.56 9.21
C LYS A 92 4.03 23.23 8.98
N THR A 93 3.53 23.96 9.96
CA THR A 93 2.24 24.67 9.86
C THR A 93 2.24 25.68 8.72
N ALA A 94 3.32 26.45 8.56
CA ALA A 94 3.46 27.43 7.49
C ALA A 94 3.48 26.77 6.10
N LEU A 95 4.18 25.66 5.96
CA LEU A 95 4.26 24.90 4.70
C LEU A 95 2.94 24.20 4.37
N GLU A 96 2.26 23.63 5.36
CA GLU A 96 0.93 23.02 5.15
C GLU A 96 -0.09 24.06 4.67
N GLN A 97 -0.09 25.26 5.22
CA GLN A 97 -0.99 26.35 4.81
C GLN A 97 -0.55 27.02 3.50
N GLY A 98 0.76 27.16 3.27
CA GLY A 98 1.28 27.86 2.08
C GLY A 98 1.30 27.03 0.82
N LEU A 99 1.41 25.71 0.92
CA LEU A 99 1.48 24.80 -0.21
C LEU A 99 0.12 24.17 -0.58
N ASN A 100 -0.78 24.03 0.40
CA ASN A 100 -2.10 23.43 0.20
C ASN A 100 -3.19 24.51 0.24
N SER A 101 -3.89 24.67 -0.87
CA SER A 101 -5.02 25.60 -0.97
C SER A 101 -6.29 25.06 -0.31
N ASP A 102 -6.44 23.73 -0.26
CA ASP A 102 -7.57 23.05 0.38
C ASP A 102 -7.03 22.07 1.45
N PRO A 103 -7.32 22.29 2.73
CA PRO A 103 -6.93 21.37 3.81
C PRO A 103 -7.61 19.99 3.72
N ALA A 104 -8.79 19.92 3.08
CA ALA A 104 -9.54 18.67 2.93
C ALA A 104 -8.96 17.77 1.81
N ASP A 105 -8.30 18.38 0.81
CA ASP A 105 -7.65 17.66 -0.30
C ASP A 105 -6.22 18.18 -0.53
N PRO A 106 -5.28 17.86 0.40
CA PRO A 106 -3.93 18.38 0.34
C PRO A 106 -3.17 17.85 -0.89
N SER A 107 -2.53 18.76 -1.61
CA SER A 107 -1.66 18.45 -2.74
C SER A 107 -0.26 18.01 -2.31
N TYR A 108 0.23 18.57 -1.21
CA TYR A 108 1.54 18.28 -0.63
C TYR A 108 1.41 17.76 0.78
N MET A 109 2.19 16.75 1.09
CA MET A 109 2.33 16.20 2.44
C MET A 109 3.58 16.77 3.09
N VAL A 110 3.43 17.34 4.27
CA VAL A 110 4.51 17.92 5.06
C VAL A 110 4.74 17.09 6.31
N ALA A 111 5.89 16.42 6.39
CA ALA A 111 6.25 15.52 7.50
C ALA A 111 7.48 16.02 8.25
N PHE A 112 7.53 15.74 9.55
CA PHE A 112 8.74 15.94 10.34
C PHE A 112 9.79 14.92 9.92
N ASN A 113 11.04 15.38 9.85
CA ASN A 113 12.18 14.54 9.57
C ASN A 113 13.38 14.99 10.41
N LEU A 114 14.41 14.16 10.46
CA LEU A 114 15.70 14.47 11.04
C LEU A 114 16.76 14.24 9.95
N LEU A 115 17.60 15.22 9.73
CA LEU A 115 18.66 15.14 8.70
C LEU A 115 20.03 15.09 9.35
N PRO A 116 20.91 14.18 8.93
CA PRO A 116 22.25 14.10 9.45
C PRO A 116 23.06 15.38 9.07
N ASN A 117 23.87 15.85 9.99
CA ASN A 117 24.74 17.01 9.81
C ASN A 117 26.10 16.62 9.19
N THR A 118 26.17 15.46 8.56
CA THR A 118 27.39 14.94 7.94
C THR A 118 27.88 15.88 6.85
N PRO A 119 29.15 16.32 6.86
CA PRO A 119 29.74 17.14 5.82
C PRO A 119 29.67 16.50 4.43
N GLY A 120 29.50 17.34 3.39
CA GLY A 120 29.29 16.86 2.01
C GLY A 120 30.42 15.99 1.47
N TRP A 121 31.66 16.22 1.90
CA TRP A 121 32.80 15.39 1.48
C TRP A 121 32.74 13.96 2.01
N LEU A 122 32.18 13.74 3.22
CA LEU A 122 31.93 12.39 3.75
C LEU A 122 30.77 11.73 3.01
N GLN A 123 29.72 12.50 2.68
CA GLN A 123 28.59 11.99 1.90
C GLN A 123 29.03 11.54 0.50
N SER A 124 29.95 12.27 -0.16
CA SER A 124 30.49 11.88 -1.46
C SER A 124 31.33 10.59 -1.43
N LEU A 125 31.89 10.25 -0.26
CA LEU A 125 32.55 8.97 -0.01
C LEU A 125 31.59 7.86 0.43
N HIS A 126 30.28 8.13 0.42
CA HIS A 126 29.23 7.21 0.93
C HIS A 126 29.43 6.84 2.42
N ALA A 127 30.17 7.66 3.17
CA ALA A 127 30.30 7.54 4.61
C ALA A 127 29.08 8.20 5.27
N LEU A 128 28.01 7.43 5.45
CA LEU A 128 26.76 7.87 6.07
C LEU A 128 26.75 7.47 7.55
N PRO A 129 26.06 8.24 8.41
CA PRO A 129 25.87 7.85 9.80
C PRO A 129 25.07 6.56 9.90
N MET A 130 25.31 5.81 10.97
CA MET A 130 24.57 4.58 11.23
C MET A 130 23.09 4.90 11.51
N TYR A 131 22.18 4.20 10.84
CA TYR A 131 20.76 4.33 11.08
C TYR A 131 20.39 3.73 12.44
N LEU A 132 19.89 4.57 13.31
CA LEU A 132 19.45 4.16 14.64
C LEU A 132 18.05 3.54 14.56
N GLY A 133 17.90 2.34 15.10
CA GLY A 133 16.62 1.67 15.21
C GLY A 133 15.65 2.34 16.17
N LEU A 134 14.46 1.78 16.29
CA LEU A 134 13.37 2.27 17.12
C LEU A 134 13.78 2.47 18.59
N ASP A 135 14.61 1.58 19.13
CA ASP A 135 15.04 1.59 20.54
C ASP A 135 15.93 2.80 20.90
N LEU A 136 16.67 3.33 19.94
CA LEU A 136 17.62 4.43 20.16
C LEU A 136 17.09 5.78 19.64
N ARG A 137 16.28 5.76 18.57
CA ARG A 137 15.74 6.97 17.94
C ARG A 137 14.33 7.29 18.39
N GLY A 138 13.65 6.32 19.03
CA GLY A 138 12.21 6.40 19.28
C GLY A 138 11.42 6.22 17.98
N GLY A 139 10.12 6.29 18.08
CA GLY A 139 9.25 6.15 16.91
C GLY A 139 8.02 5.30 17.22
N VAL A 140 7.41 4.73 16.19
CA VAL A 140 6.15 3.99 16.31
C VAL A 140 6.33 2.55 15.87
N HIS A 141 5.80 1.65 16.68
CA HIS A 141 5.73 0.22 16.38
C HIS A 141 4.26 -0.19 16.24
N PHE A 142 3.87 -0.63 15.06
CA PHE A 142 2.55 -1.19 14.81
C PHE A 142 2.65 -2.71 14.64
N LEU A 143 1.77 -3.42 15.32
CA LEU A 143 1.49 -4.82 15.07
C LEU A 143 0.12 -4.91 14.41
N MET A 144 0.07 -5.30 13.15
CA MET A 144 -1.15 -5.42 12.35
C MET A 144 -1.45 -6.89 12.11
N GLN A 145 -2.72 -7.24 12.08
CA GLN A 145 -3.17 -8.59 11.75
C GLN A 145 -4.02 -8.54 10.48
N VAL A 146 -3.73 -9.44 9.56
CA VAL A 146 -4.53 -9.62 8.35
C VAL A 146 -5.82 -10.35 8.74
N ASP A 147 -6.97 -9.82 8.33
CA ASP A 147 -8.25 -10.49 8.53
C ASP A 147 -8.38 -11.69 7.57
N SER A 148 -7.91 -12.82 8.05
CA SER A 148 -7.92 -14.08 7.31
C SER A 148 -9.34 -14.49 6.90
N ARG A 149 -10.36 -14.16 7.71
CA ARG A 149 -11.77 -14.49 7.40
C ARG A 149 -12.27 -13.67 6.22
N ALA A 150 -12.00 -12.37 6.22
CA ALA A 150 -12.37 -11.50 5.09
C ALA A 150 -11.65 -11.90 3.80
N VAL A 151 -10.36 -12.24 3.87
CA VAL A 151 -9.58 -12.73 2.73
C VAL A 151 -10.19 -14.00 2.15
N LEU A 152 -10.51 -14.99 3.01
CA LEU A 152 -11.13 -16.23 2.58
C LEU A 152 -12.54 -16.00 2.02
N ALA A 153 -13.33 -15.16 2.67
CA ALA A 153 -14.66 -14.81 2.19
C ALA A 153 -14.63 -14.21 0.77
N LYS A 154 -13.69 -13.28 0.51
CA LYS A 154 -13.49 -12.68 -0.83
C LYS A 154 -13.02 -13.74 -1.84
N ARG A 155 -12.07 -14.61 -1.46
CA ARG A 155 -11.59 -15.70 -2.31
C ARG A 155 -12.71 -16.68 -2.67
N MET A 156 -13.56 -17.04 -1.70
CA MET A 156 -14.70 -17.94 -1.91
C MET A 156 -15.76 -17.32 -2.81
N GLN A 157 -16.02 -16.02 -2.71
CA GLN A 157 -16.91 -15.32 -3.63
C GLN A 157 -16.39 -15.35 -5.06
N GLY A 158 -15.11 -15.03 -5.27
CA GLY A 158 -14.48 -15.15 -6.60
C GLY A 158 -14.52 -16.57 -7.14
N MET A 159 -14.26 -17.57 -6.30
CA MET A 159 -14.34 -18.98 -6.67
C MET A 159 -15.76 -19.36 -7.08
N GLN A 160 -16.79 -18.93 -6.36
CA GLN A 160 -18.19 -19.17 -6.74
C GLN A 160 -18.51 -18.65 -8.14
N THR A 161 -18.05 -17.46 -8.47
CA THR A 161 -18.21 -16.84 -9.79
C THR A 161 -17.46 -17.63 -10.87
N SER A 162 -16.21 -18.01 -10.60
CA SER A 162 -15.37 -18.78 -11.53
C SER A 162 -15.93 -20.17 -11.81
N VAL A 163 -16.39 -20.87 -10.76
CA VAL A 163 -17.03 -22.18 -10.89
C VAL A 163 -18.30 -22.09 -11.74
N ARG A 164 -19.14 -21.07 -11.47
CA ARG A 164 -20.36 -20.85 -12.28
C ARG A 164 -20.01 -20.59 -13.74
N ALA A 165 -19.06 -19.69 -14.02
CA ALA A 165 -18.65 -19.36 -15.38
C ALA A 165 -18.11 -20.60 -16.13
N LEU A 166 -17.26 -21.40 -15.47
CA LEU A 166 -16.69 -22.60 -16.03
C LEU A 166 -17.76 -23.68 -16.35
N LEU A 167 -18.70 -23.93 -15.44
CA LEU A 167 -19.76 -24.88 -15.68
C LEU A 167 -20.68 -24.45 -16.83
N VAL A 168 -20.98 -23.16 -16.93
CA VAL A 168 -21.78 -22.59 -18.03
C VAL A 168 -21.01 -22.72 -19.37
N GLU A 169 -19.72 -22.37 -19.41
CA GLU A 169 -18.84 -22.51 -20.59
C GLU A 169 -18.79 -23.95 -21.08
N LYS A 170 -18.63 -24.91 -20.18
CA LYS A 170 -18.60 -26.35 -20.50
C LYS A 170 -20.00 -26.97 -20.68
N ARG A 171 -21.06 -26.15 -20.60
CA ARG A 171 -22.48 -26.56 -20.77
C ARG A 171 -22.91 -27.64 -19.77
N VAL A 172 -22.29 -27.70 -18.61
CA VAL A 172 -22.71 -28.60 -17.52
C VAL A 172 -23.88 -27.97 -16.76
N ARG A 173 -25.02 -28.66 -16.74
CA ARG A 173 -26.25 -28.17 -16.09
C ARG A 173 -26.16 -28.40 -14.59
N PHE A 174 -26.50 -27.39 -13.79
CA PHE A 174 -26.65 -27.47 -12.33
C PHE A 174 -27.98 -26.85 -11.90
N SER A 175 -28.56 -27.32 -10.81
CA SER A 175 -29.86 -26.84 -10.30
C SER A 175 -29.69 -25.68 -9.30
N GLY A 176 -28.54 -25.55 -8.65
CA GLY A 176 -28.25 -24.46 -7.71
C GLY A 176 -26.77 -24.39 -7.39
N LEU A 177 -26.31 -23.17 -7.04
CA LEU A 177 -24.95 -22.92 -6.61
C LEU A 177 -25.02 -21.94 -5.45
N THR A 178 -24.71 -22.42 -4.25
CA THR A 178 -24.81 -21.67 -3.01
C THR A 178 -23.49 -21.70 -2.26
N ARG A 179 -23.20 -20.63 -1.55
CA ARG A 179 -22.03 -20.56 -0.67
C ARG A 179 -22.46 -20.88 0.77
N ASP A 180 -21.72 -21.75 1.41
CA ASP A 180 -21.88 -22.11 2.82
C ASP A 180 -20.51 -21.97 3.53
N GLY A 181 -20.29 -20.82 4.18
CA GLY A 181 -19.03 -20.51 4.85
C GLY A 181 -17.82 -20.56 3.92
N ASP A 182 -16.94 -21.54 4.14
CA ASP A 182 -15.69 -21.79 3.39
C ASP A 182 -15.88 -22.84 2.28
N ALA A 183 -17.10 -23.11 1.89
CA ALA A 183 -17.44 -24.05 0.83
C ALA A 183 -18.40 -23.43 -0.18
N VAL A 184 -18.36 -23.94 -1.40
CA VAL A 184 -19.37 -23.71 -2.43
C VAL A 184 -20.06 -25.03 -2.72
N ASP A 185 -21.36 -25.08 -2.48
CA ASP A 185 -22.19 -26.24 -2.72
C ASP A 185 -22.91 -26.11 -4.06
N ILE A 186 -22.73 -27.10 -4.93
CA ILE A 186 -23.33 -27.17 -6.25
C ILE A 186 -24.31 -28.36 -6.26
N ARG A 187 -25.55 -28.11 -6.63
CA ARG A 187 -26.59 -29.13 -6.70
C ARG A 187 -26.80 -29.58 -8.13
N PHE A 188 -26.92 -30.89 -8.30
CA PHE A 188 -27.19 -31.55 -9.56
C PHE A 188 -28.44 -32.43 -9.45
N ARG A 189 -29.14 -32.62 -10.59
CA ARG A 189 -30.32 -33.47 -10.66
C ARG A 189 -29.99 -34.94 -10.82
N ASP A 190 -28.88 -35.22 -11.45
CA ASP A 190 -28.45 -36.58 -11.78
C ASP A 190 -26.94 -36.76 -11.56
N GLU A 191 -26.54 -38.02 -11.39
CA GLU A 191 -25.14 -38.39 -11.14
C GLU A 191 -24.23 -38.16 -12.34
N ALA A 192 -24.77 -38.26 -13.55
CA ALA A 192 -23.98 -38.08 -14.78
C ALA A 192 -23.50 -36.62 -14.90
N THR A 193 -24.37 -35.66 -14.65
CA THR A 193 -24.00 -34.23 -14.65
C THR A 193 -23.06 -33.87 -13.51
N LEU A 194 -23.21 -34.49 -12.33
CA LEU A 194 -22.29 -34.33 -11.21
C LEU A 194 -20.89 -34.83 -11.57
N ASN A 195 -20.77 -36.03 -12.16
CA ASN A 195 -19.50 -36.61 -12.57
C ASN A 195 -18.84 -35.75 -13.65
N ALA A 196 -19.57 -35.26 -14.64
CA ALA A 196 -19.07 -34.31 -15.63
C ALA A 196 -18.56 -33.00 -15.00
N ALA A 197 -19.29 -32.45 -14.01
CA ALA A 197 -18.85 -31.30 -13.29
C ALA A 197 -17.56 -31.56 -12.51
N ARG A 198 -17.50 -32.69 -11.82
CA ARG A 198 -16.31 -33.09 -11.04
C ARG A 198 -15.08 -33.21 -11.94
N ASP A 199 -15.21 -33.84 -13.10
CA ASP A 199 -14.09 -34.01 -14.05
C ASP A 199 -13.60 -32.65 -14.60
N VAL A 200 -14.53 -31.77 -14.96
CA VAL A 200 -14.20 -30.44 -15.44
C VAL A 200 -13.52 -29.60 -14.34
N LEU A 201 -14.07 -29.63 -13.12
CA LEU A 201 -13.51 -28.84 -12.00
C LEU A 201 -12.15 -29.37 -11.57
N SER A 202 -11.97 -30.70 -11.48
CA SER A 202 -10.69 -31.30 -11.13
C SER A 202 -9.58 -31.02 -12.14
N ALA A 203 -9.93 -30.94 -13.42
CA ALA A 203 -8.97 -30.68 -14.51
C ALA A 203 -8.59 -29.17 -14.59
N GLN A 204 -9.54 -28.27 -14.37
CA GLN A 204 -9.32 -26.84 -14.58
C GLN A 204 -9.07 -26.02 -13.31
N MET A 205 -9.47 -26.54 -12.16
CA MET A 205 -9.32 -25.89 -10.85
C MET A 205 -8.68 -26.84 -9.82
N PRO A 206 -7.41 -27.22 -10.01
CA PRO A 206 -6.72 -28.21 -9.14
C PRO A 206 -6.55 -27.72 -7.70
N GLU A 207 -6.74 -26.44 -7.44
CA GLU A 207 -6.77 -25.88 -6.08
C GLU A 207 -8.01 -26.26 -5.27
N LEU A 208 -9.03 -26.87 -5.90
CA LEU A 208 -10.25 -27.28 -5.23
C LEU A 208 -10.15 -28.71 -4.68
N SER A 209 -10.71 -28.92 -3.52
CA SER A 209 -11.05 -30.22 -2.96
C SER A 209 -12.54 -30.45 -3.18
N LEU A 210 -12.88 -31.55 -3.86
CA LEU A 210 -14.22 -31.90 -4.29
C LEU A 210 -14.75 -33.06 -3.46
N ALA A 211 -15.87 -32.90 -2.78
CA ALA A 211 -16.53 -33.93 -2.00
C ALA A 211 -17.99 -34.08 -2.45
N VAL A 212 -18.36 -35.31 -2.79
CA VAL A 212 -19.75 -35.64 -3.11
C VAL A 212 -20.51 -35.88 -1.83
N MET A 213 -21.62 -35.18 -1.64
CA MET A 213 -22.50 -35.32 -0.48
C MET A 213 -23.90 -35.72 -0.94
N PRO A 214 -24.56 -36.63 -0.23
CA PRO A 214 -25.98 -36.93 -0.49
C PRO A 214 -26.83 -35.69 -0.14
N ASP A 215 -27.81 -35.40 -0.99
CA ASP A 215 -28.78 -34.35 -0.74
C ASP A 215 -30.21 -34.95 -0.87
N ALA A 216 -31.18 -34.40 -0.18
CA ALA A 216 -32.55 -34.89 -0.17
C ALA A 216 -33.24 -34.81 -1.56
N GLU A 217 -32.78 -33.88 -2.42
CA GLU A 217 -33.39 -33.62 -3.72
C GLU A 217 -32.46 -33.96 -4.91
N GLY A 218 -31.39 -34.75 -4.68
CA GLY A 218 -30.43 -35.10 -5.75
C GLY A 218 -29.02 -35.33 -5.24
N GLN A 219 -28.05 -34.84 -6.00
CA GLN A 219 -26.63 -34.98 -5.70
C GLN A 219 -26.02 -33.59 -5.45
N ARG A 220 -25.19 -33.48 -4.43
CA ARG A 220 -24.48 -32.23 -4.08
C ARG A 220 -22.98 -32.44 -4.17
N LEU A 221 -22.30 -31.55 -4.89
CA LEU A 221 -20.85 -31.46 -4.93
C LEU A 221 -20.40 -30.29 -4.07
N ARG A 222 -19.75 -30.59 -2.96
CA ARG A 222 -19.14 -29.58 -2.08
C ARG A 222 -17.72 -29.31 -2.54
N THR A 223 -17.42 -28.03 -2.80
CA THR A 223 -16.11 -27.59 -3.23
C THR A 223 -15.49 -26.68 -2.17
N THR A 224 -14.26 -26.98 -1.74
CA THR A 224 -13.48 -26.22 -0.79
C THR A 224 -12.09 -25.97 -1.35
N LEU A 225 -11.35 -24.99 -0.83
CA LEU A 225 -9.94 -24.86 -1.14
C LEU A 225 -9.16 -26.00 -0.49
N ASN A 226 -8.23 -26.59 -1.22
CA ASN A 226 -7.31 -27.54 -0.63
C ASN A 226 -6.36 -26.84 0.38
N PRO A 227 -5.75 -27.54 1.35
CA PRO A 227 -4.91 -26.94 2.38
C PRO A 227 -3.74 -26.12 1.83
N GLN A 228 -3.17 -26.53 0.68
CA GLN A 228 -2.07 -25.82 0.05
C GLN A 228 -2.54 -24.49 -0.55
N ALA A 229 -3.68 -24.50 -1.27
CA ALA A 229 -4.28 -23.28 -1.83
C ALA A 229 -4.74 -22.32 -0.74
N LEU A 230 -5.30 -22.84 0.37
CA LEU A 230 -5.66 -22.05 1.53
C LEU A 230 -4.45 -21.32 2.10
N LYS A 231 -3.36 -22.06 2.37
CA LYS A 231 -2.11 -21.50 2.88
C LYS A 231 -1.55 -20.44 1.93
N LYS A 232 -1.48 -20.75 0.64
CA LYS A 232 -1.00 -19.83 -0.39
C LYS A 232 -1.85 -18.56 -0.45
N THR A 233 -3.17 -18.67 -0.42
CA THR A 233 -4.07 -17.51 -0.41
C THR A 233 -3.79 -16.57 0.76
N LEU A 234 -3.55 -17.10 1.96
CA LEU A 234 -3.20 -16.29 3.13
C LEU A 234 -1.81 -15.68 3.01
N GLU A 235 -0.83 -16.43 2.51
CA GLU A 235 0.52 -15.92 2.27
C GLU A 235 0.54 -14.80 1.23
N ASP A 236 -0.17 -14.97 0.13
CA ASP A 236 -0.29 -13.97 -0.93
C ASP A 236 -0.97 -12.69 -0.38
N ALA A 237 -2.01 -12.83 0.45
CA ALA A 237 -2.67 -11.71 1.09
C ALA A 237 -1.74 -10.94 2.04
N VAL A 238 -0.95 -11.65 2.86
CA VAL A 238 0.05 -11.01 3.74
C VAL A 238 1.10 -10.28 2.90
N GLN A 239 1.62 -10.90 1.84
CA GLN A 239 2.62 -10.29 0.97
C GLN A 239 2.08 -9.04 0.25
N GLN A 240 0.84 -9.10 -0.23
CA GLN A 240 0.15 -7.96 -0.84
C GLN A 240 -0.01 -6.80 0.15
N ASN A 241 -0.41 -7.10 1.39
CA ASN A 241 -0.52 -6.09 2.44
C ASN A 241 0.84 -5.46 2.78
N ILE A 242 1.92 -6.26 2.87
CA ILE A 242 3.29 -5.75 3.08
C ILE A 242 3.67 -4.78 1.96
N SER A 243 3.43 -5.15 0.69
CA SER A 243 3.72 -4.29 -0.45
C SER A 243 2.94 -2.97 -0.41
N THR A 244 1.65 -3.04 -0.06
CA THR A 244 0.80 -1.86 0.08
C THR A 244 1.26 -0.97 1.23
N LEU A 245 1.58 -1.56 2.39
CA LEU A 245 2.10 -0.83 3.55
C LEU A 245 3.44 -0.17 3.25
N SER A 246 4.34 -0.86 2.53
CA SER A 246 5.64 -0.29 2.12
C SER A 246 5.46 0.96 1.26
N LYS A 247 4.53 0.94 0.29
CA LYS A 247 4.21 2.11 -0.54
C LYS A 247 3.72 3.27 0.31
N ARG A 248 2.76 3.03 1.23
CA ARG A 248 2.19 4.06 2.11
C ARG A 248 3.20 4.64 3.10
N VAL A 249 4.05 3.79 3.64
CA VAL A 249 5.10 4.24 4.57
C VAL A 249 6.16 5.08 3.86
N ASN A 250 6.48 4.78 2.60
CA ASN A 250 7.35 5.59 1.78
C ASN A 250 6.76 7.01 1.54
N GLU A 251 5.44 7.13 1.45
CA GLU A 251 4.76 8.45 1.37
C GLU A 251 4.94 9.28 2.64
N LEU A 252 5.14 8.65 3.81
CA LEU A 252 5.47 9.34 5.07
C LEU A 252 6.89 9.91 5.09
N GLY A 253 7.76 9.50 4.17
CA GLY A 253 9.15 9.94 4.11
C GLY A 253 9.99 9.43 5.27
N VAL A 254 9.59 8.35 5.93
CA VAL A 254 10.33 7.73 7.02
C VAL A 254 11.61 7.12 6.49
N ALA A 255 12.73 7.43 7.11
CA ALA A 255 14.01 6.81 6.79
C ALA A 255 14.01 5.37 7.33
N GLU A 256 14.29 4.41 6.44
CA GLU A 256 14.45 2.98 6.73
C GLU A 256 13.34 2.36 7.61
N PRO A 257 12.09 2.38 7.14
CA PRO A 257 11.02 1.69 7.84
C PRO A 257 11.24 0.19 7.77
N VAL A 258 10.98 -0.52 8.87
CA VAL A 258 11.01 -1.98 8.90
C VAL A 258 9.58 -2.49 8.75
N ILE A 259 9.31 -3.20 7.66
CA ILE A 259 8.02 -3.85 7.42
C ILE A 259 8.27 -5.31 7.14
N GLN A 260 7.83 -6.17 8.05
CA GLN A 260 8.11 -7.58 7.95
C GLN A 260 6.96 -8.44 8.47
N ARG A 261 6.87 -9.63 7.91
CA ARG A 261 5.92 -10.65 8.38
C ARG A 261 6.34 -11.18 9.76
N GLN A 262 5.38 -11.31 10.66
CA GLN A 262 5.55 -11.98 11.95
C GLN A 262 4.52 -13.11 12.12
N GLY A 263 4.96 -14.34 11.99
CA GLY A 263 4.06 -15.50 12.05
C GLY A 263 3.25 -15.69 10.76
N ALA A 264 2.03 -16.24 10.90
CA ALA A 264 1.21 -16.61 9.75
C ALA A 264 0.44 -15.44 9.13
N ASP A 265 -0.08 -14.54 9.95
CA ASP A 265 -1.09 -13.53 9.59
C ASP A 265 -0.79 -12.12 10.11
N ARG A 266 0.38 -11.91 10.76
CA ARG A 266 0.74 -10.62 11.34
C ARG A 266 1.86 -9.94 10.55
N ILE A 267 1.81 -8.60 10.57
CA ILE A 267 2.78 -7.71 9.96
C ILE A 267 3.24 -6.72 11.01
N VAL A 268 4.55 -6.64 11.20
CA VAL A 268 5.19 -5.62 12.03
C VAL A 268 5.59 -4.47 11.14
N VAL A 269 5.23 -3.25 11.56
CA VAL A 269 5.64 -2.00 10.92
C VAL A 269 6.33 -1.14 11.97
N GLN A 270 7.62 -0.88 11.77
CA GLN A 270 8.41 -0.01 12.63
C GLN A 270 8.79 1.25 11.86
N LEU A 271 8.50 2.39 12.45
CA LEU A 271 8.72 3.70 11.86
C LEU A 271 9.63 4.52 12.78
N PRO A 272 10.97 4.39 12.62
CA PRO A 272 11.90 5.14 13.45
C PRO A 272 11.77 6.64 13.21
N GLY A 273 11.86 7.44 14.29
CA GLY A 273 11.85 8.90 14.22
C GLY A 273 10.48 9.54 13.94
N VAL A 274 9.42 8.76 13.80
CA VAL A 274 8.05 9.30 13.65
C VAL A 274 7.54 9.81 14.99
N GLN A 275 7.21 11.12 15.05
CA GLN A 275 6.69 11.78 16.25
C GLN A 275 5.16 11.85 16.27
N ASP A 276 4.54 11.89 15.09
CA ASP A 276 3.08 11.99 14.94
C ASP A 276 2.46 10.60 14.70
N VAL A 277 2.11 9.94 15.80
CA VAL A 277 1.49 8.61 15.81
C VAL A 277 0.12 8.61 15.13
N SER A 278 -0.68 9.68 15.34
CA SER A 278 -2.04 9.76 14.81
C SER A 278 -2.02 9.83 13.29
N ARG A 279 -1.15 10.67 12.74
CA ARG A 279 -0.97 10.79 11.28
C ARG A 279 -0.44 9.51 10.65
N ALA A 280 0.53 8.85 11.29
CA ALA A 280 1.03 7.56 10.83
C ALA A 280 -0.08 6.51 10.79
N LYS A 281 -0.91 6.45 11.85
CA LYS A 281 -2.08 5.56 11.92
C LYS A 281 -3.09 5.85 10.82
N ASP A 282 -3.40 7.12 10.56
CA ASP A 282 -4.36 7.51 9.53
C ASP A 282 -3.89 7.11 8.12
N ILE A 283 -2.62 7.31 7.79
CA ILE A 283 -2.07 6.96 6.48
C ILE A 283 -2.00 5.45 6.29
N ILE A 284 -1.52 4.72 7.30
CA ILE A 284 -1.43 3.26 7.26
C ILE A 284 -2.83 2.63 7.26
N GLY A 285 -3.76 3.20 8.03
CA GLY A 285 -5.12 2.68 8.22
C GLY A 285 -6.11 2.95 7.08
N ARG A 286 -5.74 3.73 6.06
CA ARG A 286 -6.63 3.97 4.92
C ARG A 286 -6.88 2.67 4.17
N THR A 287 -8.15 2.25 4.10
CA THR A 287 -8.58 0.98 3.49
C THR A 287 -9.33 1.17 2.17
N ALA A 288 -9.12 2.31 1.49
CA ALA A 288 -9.78 2.54 0.21
C ALA A 288 -9.35 1.47 -0.82
N THR A 289 -10.31 0.75 -1.34
CA THR A 289 -10.12 -0.21 -2.43
C THR A 289 -10.70 0.39 -3.71
N LEU A 290 -9.97 0.27 -4.80
CA LEU A 290 -10.49 0.63 -6.13
C LEU A 290 -11.28 -0.54 -6.69
N GLU A 291 -12.51 -0.28 -7.08
CA GLU A 291 -13.35 -1.25 -7.79
C GLU A 291 -13.93 -0.56 -9.03
N VAL A 292 -13.74 -1.18 -10.18
CA VAL A 292 -14.36 -0.76 -11.43
C VAL A 292 -15.60 -1.60 -11.64
N ARG A 293 -16.77 -0.96 -11.65
CA ARG A 293 -18.06 -1.61 -11.81
C ARG A 293 -18.79 -1.06 -13.02
N MET A 294 -19.56 -1.90 -13.68
CA MET A 294 -20.40 -1.45 -14.80
C MET A 294 -21.62 -0.66 -14.26
N VAL A 295 -21.99 0.37 -15.00
CA VAL A 295 -23.21 1.11 -14.75
C VAL A 295 -24.40 0.30 -15.29
N ASP A 296 -25.45 0.17 -14.50
CA ASP A 296 -26.70 -0.44 -14.96
C ASP A 296 -27.55 0.60 -15.69
N GLU A 297 -27.51 0.58 -17.02
CA GLU A 297 -28.22 1.49 -17.90
C GLU A 297 -29.68 1.04 -18.17
N SER A 298 -30.10 -0.10 -17.62
CA SER A 298 -31.45 -0.65 -17.82
C SER A 298 -32.55 0.26 -17.23
N ILE A 299 -32.17 1.12 -16.28
CA ILE A 299 -33.04 2.13 -15.70
C ILE A 299 -32.64 3.49 -16.27
N SER A 300 -33.55 4.07 -17.05
CA SER A 300 -33.39 5.45 -17.56
C SER A 300 -33.05 6.41 -16.44
N ARG A 301 -32.11 7.31 -16.69
CA ARG A 301 -31.67 8.43 -15.82
C ARG A 301 -32.82 9.32 -15.39
N GLY A 302 -33.66 8.85 -14.53
CA GLY A 302 -34.81 9.54 -13.96
C GLY A 302 -34.63 9.64 -12.46
N THR A 303 -33.97 10.63 -12.02
CA THR A 303 -34.22 11.64 -10.99
C THR A 303 -34.91 11.30 -9.68
N GLU A 304 -35.21 10.09 -9.29
CA GLU A 304 -35.83 9.91 -8.00
C GLU A 304 -35.10 8.91 -7.10
N GLU A 305 -34.80 9.38 -5.89
CA GLU A 305 -34.24 8.65 -4.76
C GLU A 305 -35.02 7.38 -4.36
N SER A 306 -36.14 7.12 -5.03
CA SER A 306 -37.11 6.07 -4.76
C SER A 306 -37.21 4.97 -5.83
N ALA A 307 -36.33 4.95 -6.84
CA ALA A 307 -36.36 3.87 -7.83
C ALA A 307 -35.95 2.53 -7.17
N ALA A 308 -36.78 1.51 -7.35
CA ALA A 308 -36.47 0.16 -6.88
C ALA A 308 -35.19 -0.33 -7.57
N VAL A 309 -34.11 -0.55 -6.78
CA VAL A 309 -32.85 -1.05 -7.28
C VAL A 309 -33.01 -2.49 -7.74
N PRO A 310 -32.63 -2.85 -8.98
CA PRO A 310 -32.75 -4.22 -9.48
C PRO A 310 -31.95 -5.22 -8.64
N LEU A 311 -32.42 -6.46 -8.63
CA LEU A 311 -31.68 -7.57 -8.06
C LEU A 311 -30.33 -7.72 -8.76
N GLY A 312 -29.22 -7.59 -8.02
CA GLY A 312 -27.86 -7.66 -8.58
C GLY A 312 -27.19 -6.29 -8.78
N SER A 313 -27.93 -5.20 -8.59
CA SER A 313 -27.39 -3.83 -8.65
C SER A 313 -27.47 -3.14 -7.29
N GLU A 314 -26.75 -2.05 -7.11
CA GLU A 314 -26.79 -1.20 -5.92
C GLU A 314 -26.72 0.29 -6.30
N LEU A 315 -27.36 1.13 -5.50
CA LEU A 315 -27.33 2.58 -5.69
C LEU A 315 -26.08 3.16 -5.02
N PHE A 316 -25.21 3.77 -5.83
CA PHE A 316 -24.01 4.45 -5.35
C PHE A 316 -24.24 5.97 -5.34
N LYS A 317 -24.05 6.58 -4.17
CA LYS A 317 -24.12 8.04 -3.97
C LYS A 317 -22.72 8.57 -3.70
N SER A 318 -22.21 9.41 -4.56
CA SER A 318 -20.90 10.04 -4.39
C SER A 318 -21.08 11.54 -4.15
N GLY A 319 -21.02 11.96 -2.89
CA GLY A 319 -20.98 13.37 -2.49
C GLY A 319 -21.94 14.29 -3.25
N LYS A 320 -21.41 15.12 -4.16
CA LYS A 320 -22.17 16.07 -5.00
C LYS A 320 -22.56 15.51 -6.39
N ALA A 321 -22.14 14.30 -6.71
CA ALA A 321 -22.45 13.69 -8.02
C ALA A 321 -23.85 13.08 -8.03
N THR A 322 -24.44 12.98 -9.24
CA THR A 322 -25.73 12.30 -9.44
C THR A 322 -25.62 10.83 -9.01
N PRO A 323 -26.60 10.28 -8.29
CA PRO A 323 -26.60 8.88 -7.93
C PRO A 323 -26.53 7.98 -9.16
N VAL A 324 -25.75 6.91 -9.09
CA VAL A 324 -25.56 5.97 -10.20
C VAL A 324 -25.87 4.56 -9.71
N ILE A 325 -26.60 3.78 -10.52
CA ILE A 325 -26.84 2.36 -10.23
C ILE A 325 -25.71 1.55 -10.84
N LEU A 326 -25.04 0.77 -10.00
CA LEU A 326 -23.91 -0.06 -10.38
C LEU A 326 -24.25 -1.53 -10.18
N TYR A 327 -23.75 -2.41 -11.05
CA TYR A 327 -23.76 -3.83 -10.77
C TYR A 327 -22.93 -4.15 -9.53
N LYS A 328 -23.39 -5.10 -8.71
CA LYS A 328 -22.68 -5.50 -7.47
C LYS A 328 -21.33 -6.15 -7.74
N ASP A 329 -21.22 -6.90 -8.83
CA ASP A 329 -20.00 -7.61 -9.18
C ASP A 329 -19.03 -6.65 -9.86
N PRO A 330 -17.83 -6.41 -9.29
CA PRO A 330 -16.81 -5.58 -9.91
C PRO A 330 -16.20 -6.29 -11.13
N VAL A 331 -15.97 -5.54 -12.19
CA VAL A 331 -15.28 -6.04 -13.40
C VAL A 331 -13.78 -6.18 -13.11
N ILE A 332 -13.21 -5.19 -12.42
CA ILE A 332 -11.80 -5.16 -12.02
C ILE A 332 -11.72 -4.59 -10.60
N THR A 333 -10.85 -5.17 -9.80
CA THR A 333 -10.50 -4.64 -8.46
C THR A 333 -9.05 -4.12 -8.46
N GLY A 334 -8.72 -3.24 -7.53
CA GLY A 334 -7.37 -2.68 -7.39
C GLY A 334 -6.28 -3.73 -7.20
N ASP A 335 -6.63 -4.94 -6.82
CA ASP A 335 -5.69 -6.06 -6.68
C ASP A 335 -5.02 -6.46 -8.01
N TYR A 336 -5.68 -6.18 -9.14
CA TYR A 336 -5.16 -6.44 -10.49
C TYR A 336 -4.32 -5.28 -11.04
N ILE A 337 -4.30 -4.13 -10.36
CA ILE A 337 -3.57 -2.96 -10.81
C ILE A 337 -2.16 -3.01 -10.24
N SER A 338 -1.19 -3.26 -11.11
CA SER A 338 0.24 -3.30 -10.73
C SER A 338 0.86 -1.90 -10.67
N ASN A 339 0.41 -0.98 -11.52
CA ASN A 339 0.90 0.39 -11.59
C ASN A 339 -0.19 1.32 -12.10
N ALA A 340 -0.20 2.56 -11.61
CA ALA A 340 -1.06 3.62 -12.09
C ALA A 340 -0.22 4.88 -12.27
N GLY A 341 -0.33 5.53 -13.42
CA GLY A 341 0.35 6.77 -13.73
C GLY A 341 -0.62 7.77 -14.34
N ALA A 342 -0.49 9.03 -13.96
CA ALA A 342 -1.21 10.09 -14.65
C ALA A 342 -0.54 10.38 -16.00
N SER A 343 -1.32 10.37 -17.04
CA SER A 343 -0.90 10.84 -18.37
C SER A 343 -1.82 11.95 -18.84
N PHE A 344 -1.30 12.76 -19.74
CA PHE A 344 -2.11 13.76 -20.41
C PHE A 344 -2.15 13.41 -21.90
N ASP A 345 -3.32 13.60 -22.51
CA ASP A 345 -3.47 13.45 -23.95
C ASP A 345 -2.79 14.60 -24.72
N GLN A 346 -2.85 14.54 -26.04
CA GLN A 346 -2.28 15.59 -26.91
C GLN A 346 -2.91 16.97 -26.70
N ASN A 347 -4.09 17.03 -26.07
CA ASN A 347 -4.84 18.25 -25.76
C ASN A 347 -4.62 18.72 -24.31
N GLN A 348 -3.63 18.13 -23.59
CA GLN A 348 -3.36 18.38 -22.17
C GLN A 348 -4.54 18.04 -21.24
N GLN A 349 -5.43 17.15 -21.65
CA GLN A 349 -6.48 16.62 -20.78
C GLN A 349 -5.97 15.36 -20.08
N PRO A 350 -6.33 15.16 -18.80
CA PRO A 350 -5.93 13.93 -18.09
C PRO A 350 -6.57 12.72 -18.77
N ALA A 351 -5.73 11.71 -19.09
CA ALA A 351 -6.09 10.47 -19.77
C ALA A 351 -5.88 9.26 -18.85
#